data_966eb94ee4babb4d93bc1971a85863d1
#
_entry.id   966eb94ee4babb4d93bc1971a85863d1
#
_cell.length_a   1.000
_cell.length_b   1.000
_cell.length_c   1.000
_cell.angle_alpha   90.00
_cell.angle_beta   90.00
_cell.angle_gamma   90.00
#
_symmetry.space_group_name_H-M   'P 1'
#
loop_
_entity.id
_entity.type
_entity.pdbx_description
1 polymer ?
#
loop_
_entity_poly.entity_id
_entity_poly.type
_entity_poly.pdbx_seq_one_letter_code
_entity_poly.pdbx_strand_id
1 'polypeptide(L)'
;MKAEQLRKSILQLAIQGKLVPQDPSDEPASVLLERIRVEKQRLIKEGKIKKDKGDSVIFKGDDNCYYEKTGKNEPVSIDEEASIFDLPDNWILCRLSTVADIFTGNSINEAEKQKKYMGLDSGYNYIGTKDVGFDHSINYTNGVKIPYNQGNFRIAHINTPLLCIEGGSAGRKIGVLTEDVCFGNKLCAFEPIGINPKYLYYYLQNPIFTQIFKEKTTGIIGGVSVNTLKNLLFAMPPLAEQERIVAEIEKFEPLIAEYDKLEQQATKLDSEIYDKLKKSILQYAIQGKLVSQDNNDEPAAVLLERIRAEKKAQLGKKYVESYIYKGDDNCYYEHINGKDVDITEEVPYELPDSWLWAKIKYVAFTQTGLTPSTSDKENFGDYIPFIKPGDINGNRIDYNNEGLSIKGLSNGKLIQKNSILMVCIGGSLGKSAVTDRDVSCNQQINTATADSSILPFYMFYVLNSDYFLKKTKEYATGTATPILNKSSWENIFIPVPPLAEQKRIVEKIDEIFSKL
;
A
#
# COMPACT_ATOMS: atom_id res chain seq x y z
N MET A 1 14.33 6.10 9.32
CA MET A 1 13.36 5.64 10.37
C MET A 1 12.02 6.24 10.02
N LYS A 2 10.93 5.48 10.02
CA LYS A 2 9.60 6.03 9.67
C LYS A 2 9.04 6.91 10.78
N ALA A 3 8.27 7.93 10.43
CA ALA A 3 7.63 8.85 11.39
C ALA A 3 6.84 8.11 12.49
N GLU A 4 6.12 7.03 12.13
CA GLU A 4 5.41 6.16 13.08
C GLU A 4 6.35 5.48 14.09
N GLN A 5 7.54 5.06 13.66
CA GLN A 5 8.54 4.45 14.56
C GLN A 5 9.10 5.48 15.53
N LEU A 6 9.34 6.70 15.05
CA LEU A 6 9.80 7.81 15.91
C LEU A 6 8.76 8.13 16.99
N ARG A 7 7.49 8.25 16.62
CA ARG A 7 6.39 8.48 17.55
C ARG A 7 6.29 7.37 18.60
N LYS A 8 6.37 6.10 18.19
CA LYS A 8 6.37 4.96 19.10
C LYS A 8 7.55 4.99 20.09
N SER A 9 8.74 5.36 19.64
CA SER A 9 9.92 5.50 20.50
C SER A 9 9.74 6.60 21.54
N ILE A 10 9.18 7.75 21.18
CA ILE A 10 8.88 8.85 22.10
C ILE A 10 7.87 8.41 23.16
N LEU A 11 6.77 7.76 22.75
CA LEU A 11 5.78 7.24 23.69
C LEU A 11 6.36 6.17 24.63
N GLN A 12 7.29 5.35 24.15
CA GLN A 12 7.97 4.37 24.99
C GLN A 12 8.88 5.02 26.02
N LEU A 13 9.66 6.04 25.63
CA LEU A 13 10.47 6.82 26.58
C LEU A 13 9.60 7.52 27.61
N ALA A 14 8.43 8.02 27.22
CA ALA A 14 7.48 8.69 28.11
C ALA A 14 7.00 7.77 29.24
N ILE A 15 6.63 6.52 28.94
CA ILE A 15 6.12 5.59 29.95
C ILE A 15 7.21 4.88 30.77
N GLN A 16 8.48 5.04 30.38
CA GLN A 16 9.65 4.56 31.13
C GLN A 16 10.27 5.66 32.01
N GLY A 17 9.65 6.87 32.06
CA GLY A 17 10.20 8.00 32.81
C GLY A 17 11.53 8.54 32.25
N LYS A 18 11.79 8.32 30.95
CA LYS A 18 13.05 8.69 30.26
C LYS A 18 12.89 9.87 29.30
N LEU A 19 11.64 10.38 29.11
CA LEU A 19 11.38 11.48 28.17
C LEU A 19 11.67 12.85 28.77
N VAL A 20 11.41 13.03 30.06
CA VAL A 20 11.67 14.27 30.80
C VAL A 20 12.54 14.01 32.02
N PRO A 21 13.29 15.01 32.51
CA PRO A 21 14.03 14.86 33.75
C PRO A 21 13.13 14.60 34.95
N GLN A 22 13.57 13.71 35.84
CA GLN A 22 12.93 13.50 37.14
C GLN A 22 13.16 14.72 38.04
N ASP A 23 12.12 15.18 38.76
CA ASP A 23 12.21 16.27 39.74
C ASP A 23 11.97 15.72 41.16
N PRO A 24 12.97 15.72 42.01
CA PRO A 24 12.84 15.23 43.39
C PRO A 24 11.85 16.04 44.25
N SER A 25 11.46 17.24 43.81
CA SER A 25 10.47 18.08 44.51
C SER A 25 9.01 17.73 44.13
N ASP A 26 8.81 16.89 43.13
CA ASP A 26 7.46 16.44 42.77
C ASP A 26 6.84 15.63 43.93
N GLU A 27 5.55 15.81 44.15
CA GLU A 27 4.81 14.98 45.08
C GLU A 27 4.85 13.50 44.61
N PRO A 28 5.29 12.55 45.41
CA PRO A 28 5.43 11.16 44.99
C PRO A 28 4.10 10.57 44.45
N ALA A 29 4.17 9.71 43.44
CA ALA A 29 3.01 9.08 42.86
C ALA A 29 2.18 8.24 43.86
N SER A 30 2.81 7.76 44.95
CA SER A 30 2.12 7.07 46.04
C SER A 30 1.09 7.97 46.76
N VAL A 31 1.41 9.24 46.97
CA VAL A 31 0.48 10.22 47.57
C VAL A 31 -0.67 10.53 46.61
N LEU A 32 -0.37 10.69 45.33
CA LEU A 32 -1.37 10.85 44.30
C LEU A 32 -2.34 9.65 44.28
N LEU A 33 -1.82 8.42 44.36
CA LEU A 33 -2.64 7.20 44.38
C LEU A 33 -3.63 7.17 45.53
N GLU A 34 -3.23 7.56 46.71
CA GLU A 34 -4.12 7.61 47.87
C GLU A 34 -5.25 8.63 47.65
N ARG A 35 -4.96 9.80 47.08
CA ARG A 35 -6.01 10.78 46.72
C ARG A 35 -6.98 10.21 45.69
N ILE A 36 -6.47 9.53 44.67
CA ILE A 36 -7.31 8.88 43.64
C ILE A 36 -8.22 7.84 44.28
N ARG A 37 -7.73 7.03 45.22
CA ARG A 37 -8.54 6.03 45.94
C ARG A 37 -9.65 6.69 46.74
N VAL A 38 -9.40 7.77 47.47
CA VAL A 38 -10.38 8.51 48.22
C VAL A 38 -11.46 9.07 47.27
N GLU A 39 -11.06 9.69 46.18
CA GLU A 39 -11.99 10.25 45.19
C GLU A 39 -12.84 9.15 44.53
N LYS A 40 -12.20 8.02 44.13
CA LYS A 40 -12.94 6.88 43.58
C LYS A 40 -13.98 6.34 44.58
N GLN A 41 -13.67 6.23 45.85
CA GLN A 41 -14.61 5.80 46.87
C GLN A 41 -15.77 6.81 47.04
N ARG A 42 -15.48 8.12 46.92
CA ARG A 42 -16.50 9.17 46.92
C ARG A 42 -17.49 9.01 45.77
N LEU A 43 -16.96 8.83 44.53
CA LEU A 43 -17.75 8.62 43.31
C LEU A 43 -18.61 7.36 43.38
N ILE A 44 -18.08 6.29 44.00
CA ILE A 44 -18.87 5.04 44.24
C ILE A 44 -20.01 5.30 45.22
N LYS A 45 -19.77 6.03 46.33
CA LYS A 45 -20.81 6.36 47.32
C LYS A 45 -21.89 7.26 46.75
N GLU A 46 -21.52 8.16 45.84
CA GLU A 46 -22.44 9.01 45.10
C GLU A 46 -23.20 8.28 43.98
N GLY A 47 -22.90 7.02 43.74
CA GLY A 47 -23.51 6.21 42.68
C GLY A 47 -23.12 6.62 41.26
N LYS A 48 -22.09 7.45 41.09
CA LYS A 48 -21.59 7.90 39.80
C LYS A 48 -20.83 6.82 39.05
N ILE A 49 -20.06 6.02 39.78
CA ILE A 49 -19.30 4.88 39.23
C ILE A 49 -19.66 3.58 39.97
N LYS A 50 -19.54 2.46 39.26
CA LYS A 50 -19.78 1.14 39.86
C LYS A 50 -18.55 0.67 40.63
N LYS A 51 -18.79 0.02 41.80
CA LYS A 51 -17.70 -0.62 42.56
C LYS A 51 -17.10 -1.78 41.76
N ASP A 52 -15.80 -1.76 41.56
CA ASP A 52 -15.04 -2.87 40.96
C ASP A 52 -14.91 -4.04 41.96
N LYS A 53 -14.82 -5.26 41.43
CA LYS A 53 -14.73 -6.49 42.26
C LYS A 53 -13.34 -6.74 42.88
N GLY A 54 -12.36 -5.87 42.64
CA GLY A 54 -10.98 -6.15 43.01
C GLY A 54 -10.12 -4.91 43.20
N ASP A 55 -10.44 -4.07 44.21
CA ASP A 55 -9.46 -3.05 44.63
C ASP A 55 -8.20 -3.76 45.14
N SER A 56 -7.10 -3.63 44.40
CA SER A 56 -5.82 -4.21 44.73
C SER A 56 -4.75 -3.12 44.97
N VAL A 57 -3.73 -3.50 45.71
CA VAL A 57 -2.55 -2.67 45.96
C VAL A 57 -1.35 -3.39 45.40
N ILE A 58 -0.63 -2.73 44.50
CA ILE A 58 0.65 -3.20 43.97
C ILE A 58 1.75 -2.50 44.72
N PHE A 59 2.76 -3.26 45.18
CA PHE A 59 3.91 -2.75 45.88
C PHE A 59 5.16 -3.56 45.53
N LYS A 60 6.32 -2.99 45.78
CA LYS A 60 7.61 -3.65 45.60
C LYS A 60 8.07 -4.21 46.95
N GLY A 61 8.37 -5.50 46.98
CA GLY A 61 8.89 -6.16 48.19
C GLY A 61 10.37 -5.85 48.48
N ASP A 62 10.86 -6.30 49.63
CA ASP A 62 12.26 -6.15 50.03
C ASP A 62 13.23 -6.92 49.10
N ASP A 63 12.71 -7.87 48.36
CA ASP A 63 13.41 -8.66 47.33
C ASP A 63 13.44 -7.99 45.96
N ASN A 64 12.93 -6.75 45.86
CA ASN A 64 12.75 -5.97 44.62
C ASN A 64 11.70 -6.53 43.63
N CYS A 65 10.97 -7.58 43.99
CA CYS A 65 9.90 -8.12 43.18
C CYS A 65 8.57 -7.38 43.40
N TYR A 66 7.70 -7.36 42.39
CA TYR A 66 6.38 -6.75 42.49
C TYR A 66 5.34 -7.73 42.97
N TYR A 67 4.55 -7.29 43.94
CA TYR A 67 3.45 -8.06 44.55
C TYR A 67 2.13 -7.30 44.45
N GLU A 68 1.06 -8.05 44.26
CA GLU A 68 -0.30 -7.52 44.28
C GLU A 68 -1.09 -8.14 45.45
N LYS A 69 -1.69 -7.28 46.26
CA LYS A 69 -2.56 -7.68 47.36
C LYS A 69 -3.98 -7.25 47.08
N THR A 70 -4.91 -8.21 47.02
CA THR A 70 -6.35 -7.97 46.79
C THR A 70 -7.12 -8.19 48.09
N GLY A 71 -7.63 -7.15 48.68
CA GLY A 71 -8.42 -7.19 49.91
C GLY A 71 -7.65 -7.78 51.08
N LYS A 72 -8.16 -8.88 51.68
CA LYS A 72 -7.54 -9.58 52.81
C LYS A 72 -6.67 -10.78 52.42
N ASN A 73 -6.54 -11.02 51.11
CA ASN A 73 -5.75 -12.17 50.62
C ASN A 73 -4.25 -11.95 50.82
N GLU A 74 -3.48 -13.03 50.87
CA GLU A 74 -2.02 -12.93 50.83
C GLU A 74 -1.54 -12.30 49.51
N PRO A 75 -0.45 -11.55 49.56
CA PRO A 75 0.15 -10.96 48.36
C PRO A 75 0.58 -12.05 47.36
N VAL A 76 0.32 -11.81 46.09
CA VAL A 76 0.72 -12.69 44.98
C VAL A 76 1.77 -11.98 44.14
N SER A 77 2.84 -12.67 43.77
CA SER A 77 3.85 -12.10 42.89
C SER A 77 3.27 -11.86 41.50
N ILE A 78 3.52 -10.65 40.96
CA ILE A 78 3.19 -10.21 39.60
C ILE A 78 4.45 -9.80 38.85
N ASP A 79 5.62 -10.24 39.32
CA ASP A 79 6.91 -9.82 38.81
C ASP A 79 7.09 -10.12 37.32
N GLU A 80 6.57 -11.27 36.85
CA GLU A 80 6.59 -11.62 35.44
C GLU A 80 5.82 -10.59 34.57
N GLU A 81 4.65 -10.11 35.04
CA GLU A 81 3.86 -9.07 34.36
C GLU A 81 4.48 -7.69 34.50
N ALA A 82 5.08 -7.40 35.64
CA ALA A 82 5.66 -6.11 35.99
C ALA A 82 7.08 -5.88 35.43
N SER A 83 7.80 -6.97 35.12
CA SER A 83 9.21 -6.92 34.66
C SER A 83 9.44 -6.13 33.37
N ILE A 84 8.40 -5.91 32.57
CA ILE A 84 8.45 -5.07 31.37
C ILE A 84 8.54 -3.57 31.67
N PHE A 85 8.29 -3.18 32.94
CA PHE A 85 8.32 -1.78 33.39
C PHE A 85 9.60 -1.53 34.21
N ASP A 86 10.54 -0.79 33.61
CA ASP A 86 11.72 -0.24 34.30
C ASP A 86 11.40 1.21 34.69
N LEU A 87 10.86 1.40 35.88
CA LEU A 87 10.31 2.68 36.33
C LEU A 87 11.23 3.43 37.31
N PRO A 88 11.20 4.78 37.27
CA PRO A 88 11.82 5.60 38.32
C PRO A 88 11.25 5.31 39.72
N ASP A 89 12.04 5.58 40.78
CA ASP A 89 11.67 5.30 42.17
C ASP A 89 10.44 6.08 42.68
N ASN A 90 10.17 7.26 42.11
CA ASN A 90 9.01 8.08 42.45
C ASN A 90 7.72 7.72 41.68
N TRP A 91 7.79 6.75 40.75
CA TRP A 91 6.65 6.20 40.04
C TRP A 91 6.11 4.97 40.77
N ILE A 92 4.87 4.62 40.46
CA ILE A 92 4.24 3.40 40.97
C ILE A 92 3.51 2.65 39.86
N LEU A 93 3.35 1.35 40.05
CA LEU A 93 2.43 0.54 39.27
C LEU A 93 1.07 0.43 39.96
N CYS A 94 0.01 0.53 39.20
CA CYS A 94 -1.35 0.21 39.64
C CYS A 94 -2.15 -0.42 38.50
N ARG A 95 -3.36 -0.88 38.76
CA ARG A 95 -4.26 -1.35 37.69
C ARG A 95 -4.95 -0.14 37.04
N LEU A 96 -5.19 -0.21 35.72
CA LEU A 96 -5.90 0.85 34.97
C LEU A 96 -7.24 1.22 35.62
N SER A 97 -7.95 0.23 36.14
CA SER A 97 -9.20 0.47 36.89
C SER A 97 -9.02 1.35 38.12
N THR A 98 -7.83 1.48 38.68
CA THR A 98 -7.59 2.37 39.83
C THR A 98 -7.66 3.84 39.44
N VAL A 99 -7.16 4.18 38.25
CA VAL A 99 -6.98 5.56 37.75
C VAL A 99 -8.03 5.99 36.73
N ALA A 100 -8.93 5.09 36.32
CA ALA A 100 -9.99 5.40 35.37
C ALA A 100 -11.25 4.58 35.64
N ASP A 101 -12.44 5.16 35.37
CA ASP A 101 -13.65 4.38 35.15
C ASP A 101 -13.67 3.89 33.71
N ILE A 102 -13.72 2.57 33.52
CA ILE A 102 -13.56 1.90 32.23
C ILE A 102 -14.85 1.19 31.87
N PHE A 103 -15.48 1.61 30.77
CA PHE A 103 -16.78 1.06 30.37
C PHE A 103 -17.04 1.18 28.87
N THR A 104 -17.94 0.34 28.37
CA THR A 104 -18.44 0.39 26.98
C THR A 104 -19.76 1.16 26.91
N GLY A 105 -20.06 1.71 25.76
CA GLY A 105 -21.33 2.32 25.46
C GLY A 105 -22.45 1.32 25.16
N ASN A 106 -23.51 1.82 24.51
CA ASN A 106 -24.71 1.07 24.19
C ASN A 106 -24.78 0.74 22.70
N SER A 107 -25.17 -0.48 22.37
CA SER A 107 -25.44 -0.86 20.98
C SER A 107 -26.79 -0.32 20.52
N ILE A 108 -26.84 0.22 19.31
CA ILE A 108 -28.06 0.61 18.62
C ILE A 108 -28.05 -0.11 17.26
N ASN A 109 -29.13 -0.82 16.92
CA ASN A 109 -29.25 -1.39 15.59
C ASN A 109 -29.52 -0.31 14.54
N GLU A 110 -29.18 -0.55 13.28
CA GLU A 110 -29.22 0.47 12.24
C GLU A 110 -30.66 0.98 11.97
N ALA A 111 -31.65 0.10 12.01
CA ALA A 111 -33.06 0.48 11.82
C ALA A 111 -33.57 1.42 12.93
N GLU A 112 -33.20 1.14 14.17
CA GLU A 112 -33.53 2.01 15.31
C GLU A 112 -32.79 3.34 15.23
N LYS A 113 -31.52 3.33 14.85
CA LYS A 113 -30.71 4.53 14.67
C LYS A 113 -31.34 5.48 13.65
N GLN A 114 -31.72 4.97 12.47
CA GLN A 114 -32.35 5.75 11.42
C GLN A 114 -33.72 6.29 11.83
N LYS A 115 -34.54 5.50 12.56
CA LYS A 115 -35.90 5.85 12.91
C LYS A 115 -36.01 6.84 14.08
N LYS A 116 -35.11 6.71 15.09
CA LYS A 116 -35.27 7.43 16.37
C LYS A 116 -34.21 8.50 16.62
N TYR A 117 -33.00 8.35 16.07
CA TYR A 117 -31.81 9.10 16.49
C TYR A 117 -31.12 9.87 15.37
N MET A 118 -31.54 9.67 14.13
CA MET A 118 -30.98 10.39 12.98
C MET A 118 -31.66 11.73 12.79
N GLY A 119 -30.85 12.79 12.60
CA GLY A 119 -31.35 14.14 12.26
C GLY A 119 -32.01 14.89 13.41
N LEU A 120 -31.80 14.52 14.67
CA LEU A 120 -32.26 15.25 15.82
C LEU A 120 -31.46 16.54 16.01
N ASP A 121 -32.17 17.65 16.32
CA ASP A 121 -31.56 18.97 16.54
C ASP A 121 -30.77 19.03 17.85
N SER A 122 -31.23 18.33 18.91
CA SER A 122 -30.62 18.37 20.25
C SER A 122 -30.44 16.98 20.85
N GLY A 123 -29.39 16.82 21.65
CA GLY A 123 -29.00 15.57 22.30
C GLY A 123 -27.49 15.36 22.30
N TYR A 124 -27.04 14.34 23.02
CA TYR A 124 -25.64 13.88 22.98
C TYR A 124 -25.33 13.27 21.61
N ASN A 125 -24.23 13.65 20.97
CA ASN A 125 -23.76 12.97 19.78
C ASN A 125 -23.48 11.49 20.10
N TYR A 126 -23.81 10.59 19.16
CA TYR A 126 -23.54 9.15 19.30
C TYR A 126 -22.36 8.74 18.43
N ILE A 127 -21.30 8.32 19.08
CA ILE A 127 -20.04 7.95 18.42
C ILE A 127 -19.95 6.44 18.21
N GLY A 128 -19.83 6.00 16.98
CA GLY A 128 -19.54 4.60 16.62
C GLY A 128 -18.08 4.40 16.22
N THR A 129 -17.64 3.16 16.00
CA THR A 129 -16.26 2.85 15.59
C THR A 129 -15.87 3.48 14.26
N LYS A 130 -16.82 3.75 13.36
CA LYS A 130 -16.59 4.45 12.10
C LYS A 130 -16.27 5.93 12.27
N ASP A 131 -16.74 6.51 13.38
CA ASP A 131 -16.60 7.94 13.69
C ASP A 131 -15.27 8.25 14.39
N VAL A 132 -14.50 7.24 14.81
CA VAL A 132 -13.13 7.39 15.30
C VAL A 132 -12.16 7.06 14.16
N GLY A 133 -11.30 8.02 13.81
CA GLY A 133 -10.28 7.89 12.75
C GLY A 133 -9.04 7.11 13.18
N PHE A 134 -8.23 6.69 12.22
CA PHE A 134 -6.87 6.18 12.47
C PHE A 134 -5.87 7.32 12.72
N ASP A 135 -6.25 8.54 12.37
CA ASP A 135 -5.57 9.81 12.67
C ASP A 135 -5.94 10.36 14.04
N HIS A 136 -6.62 9.56 14.86
CA HIS A 136 -7.11 9.90 16.20
C HIS A 136 -8.20 10.97 16.26
N SER A 137 -8.74 11.40 15.13
CA SER A 137 -9.89 12.31 15.06
C SER A 137 -11.20 11.63 15.50
N ILE A 138 -12.14 12.41 15.99
CA ILE A 138 -13.51 11.97 16.28
C ILE A 138 -14.47 12.81 15.46
N ASN A 139 -15.34 12.14 14.68
CA ASN A 139 -16.38 12.79 13.90
C ASN A 139 -17.66 12.93 14.73
N TYR A 140 -17.99 14.16 15.11
CA TYR A 140 -19.22 14.51 15.83
C TYR A 140 -20.40 14.85 14.89
N THR A 141 -20.17 14.91 13.58
CA THR A 141 -21.17 15.38 12.59
C THR A 141 -21.84 14.23 11.83
N ASN A 142 -21.91 13.05 12.43
CA ASN A 142 -22.51 11.86 11.80
C ASN A 142 -24.05 11.87 11.76
N GLY A 143 -24.69 12.91 12.33
CA GLY A 143 -26.14 13.11 12.32
C GLY A 143 -26.94 12.29 13.34
N VAL A 144 -26.28 11.50 14.20
CA VAL A 144 -26.95 10.64 15.19
C VAL A 144 -26.82 11.27 16.57
N LYS A 145 -27.96 11.57 17.22
CA LYS A 145 -28.02 12.14 18.58
C LYS A 145 -28.93 11.34 19.49
N ILE A 146 -28.55 11.22 20.75
CA ILE A 146 -29.34 10.61 21.81
C ILE A 146 -29.98 11.73 22.65
N PRO A 147 -31.32 11.80 22.79
CA PRO A 147 -31.96 12.82 23.60
C PRO A 147 -31.46 12.84 25.04
N TYR A 148 -31.30 14.02 25.64
CA TYR A 148 -30.77 14.21 27.00
C TYR A 148 -31.57 13.50 28.08
N ASN A 149 -32.88 13.26 27.87
CA ASN A 149 -33.76 12.58 28.80
C ASN A 149 -33.77 11.05 28.70
N GLN A 150 -32.88 10.47 27.87
CA GLN A 150 -32.82 9.03 27.64
C GLN A 150 -31.82 8.35 28.59
N GLY A 151 -32.20 8.16 29.85
CA GLY A 151 -31.33 7.73 30.95
C GLY A 151 -30.76 6.32 30.89
N ASN A 152 -31.05 5.53 29.85
CA ASN A 152 -30.50 4.18 29.68
C ASN A 152 -29.21 4.15 28.85
N PHE A 153 -28.77 5.28 28.30
CA PHE A 153 -27.51 5.40 27.59
C PHE A 153 -26.39 5.83 28.53
N ARG A 154 -25.22 5.22 28.36
CA ARG A 154 -24.01 5.65 29.05
C ARG A 154 -23.41 6.84 28.33
N ILE A 155 -23.03 7.82 29.12
CA ILE A 155 -22.37 9.06 28.66
C ILE A 155 -20.89 8.94 29.01
N ALA A 156 -20.02 9.27 28.05
CA ALA A 156 -18.61 9.54 28.31
C ALA A 156 -18.38 11.04 28.26
N HIS A 157 -17.70 11.58 29.28
CA HIS A 157 -17.51 13.01 29.44
C HIS A 157 -16.33 13.55 28.62
N ILE A 158 -16.32 14.86 28.41
CA ILE A 158 -15.21 15.58 27.80
C ILE A 158 -13.85 15.17 28.41
N ASN A 159 -12.78 15.16 27.59
CA ASN A 159 -11.43 14.72 27.93
C ASN A 159 -11.27 13.21 28.18
N THR A 160 -12.28 12.39 27.91
CA THR A 160 -12.20 10.94 28.01
C THR A 160 -11.61 10.33 26.75
N PRO A 161 -10.54 9.51 26.83
CA PRO A 161 -10.10 8.66 25.73
C PRO A 161 -11.15 7.60 25.37
N LEU A 162 -11.52 7.51 24.09
CA LEU A 162 -12.33 6.43 23.51
C LEU A 162 -11.46 5.51 22.67
N LEU A 163 -11.34 4.25 23.06
CA LEU A 163 -10.57 3.22 22.34
C LEU A 163 -11.52 2.20 21.69
N CYS A 164 -11.26 1.86 20.42
CA CYS A 164 -11.91 0.71 19.79
C CYS A 164 -11.36 -0.58 20.38
N ILE A 165 -12.25 -1.45 20.90
CA ILE A 165 -11.85 -2.68 21.58
C ILE A 165 -12.30 -3.97 20.89
N GLU A 166 -13.05 -3.87 19.78
CA GLU A 166 -13.59 -5.02 19.04
C GLU A 166 -13.52 -4.81 17.53
N GLY A 167 -13.21 -5.88 16.80
CA GLY A 167 -13.14 -5.93 15.35
C GLY A 167 -11.79 -5.52 14.76
N GLY A 168 -11.71 -5.43 13.44
CA GLY A 168 -10.45 -5.14 12.72
C GLY A 168 -9.75 -3.82 13.07
N SER A 169 -10.41 -2.93 13.82
CA SER A 169 -9.83 -1.65 14.29
C SER A 169 -9.46 -1.67 15.79
N ALA A 170 -9.64 -2.80 16.47
CA ALA A 170 -9.38 -2.94 17.90
C ALA A 170 -7.91 -2.59 18.23
N GLY A 171 -7.71 -1.78 19.28
CA GLY A 171 -6.39 -1.30 19.72
C GLY A 171 -5.73 -0.27 18.80
N ARG A 172 -6.36 0.10 17.65
CA ARG A 172 -5.74 1.01 16.67
C ARG A 172 -6.43 2.35 16.51
N LYS A 173 -7.76 2.38 16.72
CA LYS A 173 -8.54 3.61 16.68
C LYS A 173 -8.78 4.10 18.08
N ILE A 174 -8.30 5.29 18.40
CA ILE A 174 -8.44 5.95 19.67
C ILE A 174 -8.60 7.46 19.42
N GLY A 175 -9.38 8.15 20.23
CA GLY A 175 -9.47 9.60 20.22
C GLY A 175 -9.83 10.13 21.60
N VAL A 176 -9.63 11.43 21.84
CA VAL A 176 -10.03 12.11 23.07
C VAL A 176 -11.27 12.94 22.80
N LEU A 177 -12.26 12.82 23.67
CA LEU A 177 -13.52 13.56 23.57
C LEU A 177 -13.33 15.05 23.81
N THR A 178 -13.93 15.87 22.94
CA THR A 178 -14.00 17.34 23.08
C THR A 178 -15.36 17.82 23.60
N GLU A 179 -16.32 16.89 23.79
CA GLU A 179 -17.65 17.12 24.37
C GLU A 179 -18.18 15.81 24.97
N ASP A 180 -19.25 15.90 25.74
CA ASP A 180 -19.95 14.76 26.31
C ASP A 180 -20.71 14.00 25.20
N VAL A 181 -20.55 12.67 25.14
CA VAL A 181 -21.17 11.84 24.08
C VAL A 181 -21.77 10.55 24.61
N CYS A 182 -22.78 10.03 23.90
CA CYS A 182 -23.10 8.60 23.94
C CYS A 182 -22.29 7.85 22.89
N PHE A 183 -22.02 6.56 23.07
CA PHE A 183 -21.15 5.82 22.17
C PHE A 183 -21.51 4.33 22.07
N GLY A 184 -20.96 3.66 21.07
CA GLY A 184 -21.24 2.26 20.76
C GLY A 184 -20.50 1.28 21.66
N ASN A 185 -21.02 0.06 21.78
CA ASN A 185 -20.48 -1.00 22.63
C ASN A 185 -19.13 -1.56 22.17
N LYS A 186 -18.69 -1.28 20.93
CA LYS A 186 -17.37 -1.63 20.41
C LYS A 186 -16.28 -0.62 20.74
N LEU A 187 -16.67 0.49 21.36
CA LEU A 187 -15.79 1.50 21.92
C LEU A 187 -15.77 1.36 23.44
N CYS A 188 -14.63 1.64 24.03
CA CYS A 188 -14.43 1.68 25.47
C CYS A 188 -13.97 3.08 25.89
N ALA A 189 -14.66 3.66 26.85
CA ALA A 189 -14.28 4.90 27.50
C ALA A 189 -13.35 4.62 28.67
N PHE A 190 -12.33 5.47 28.82
CA PHE A 190 -11.40 5.48 29.95
C PHE A 190 -11.49 6.84 30.65
N GLU A 191 -12.51 7.03 31.49
CA GLU A 191 -12.69 8.29 32.23
C GLU A 191 -11.64 8.45 33.32
N PRO A 192 -10.73 9.42 33.22
CA PRO A 192 -9.61 9.56 34.16
C PRO A 192 -10.10 10.01 35.54
N ILE A 193 -9.54 9.43 36.61
CA ILE A 193 -9.81 9.79 38.00
C ILE A 193 -8.51 10.31 38.60
N GLY A 194 -8.39 11.63 38.75
CA GLY A 194 -7.25 12.28 39.42
C GLY A 194 -5.91 12.24 38.70
N ILE A 195 -5.87 11.80 37.44
CA ILE A 195 -4.68 11.80 36.57
C ILE A 195 -4.90 12.73 35.38
N ASN A 196 -3.81 13.09 34.69
CA ASN A 196 -3.88 13.88 33.48
C ASN A 196 -4.56 13.07 32.34
N PRO A 197 -5.68 13.53 31.75
CA PRO A 197 -6.38 12.80 30.67
C PRO A 197 -5.53 12.51 29.44
N LYS A 198 -4.65 13.46 29.05
CA LYS A 198 -3.77 13.31 27.89
C LYS A 198 -2.64 12.32 28.17
N TYR A 199 -2.14 12.25 29.42
CA TYR A 199 -1.18 11.22 29.80
C TYR A 199 -1.80 9.82 29.63
N LEU A 200 -3.03 9.62 30.11
CA LEU A 200 -3.77 8.38 29.92
C LEU A 200 -3.97 8.08 28.43
N TYR A 201 -4.34 9.07 27.63
CA TYR A 201 -4.48 8.91 26.18
C TYR A 201 -3.18 8.47 25.50
N TYR A 202 -2.04 9.07 25.83
CA TYR A 202 -0.74 8.66 25.28
C TYR A 202 -0.29 7.29 25.81
N TYR A 203 -0.62 6.98 27.08
CA TYR A 203 -0.39 5.66 27.65
C TYR A 203 -1.08 4.56 26.86
N LEU A 204 -2.35 4.75 26.47
CA LEU A 204 -3.12 3.78 25.67
C LEU A 204 -2.61 3.61 24.22
N GLN A 205 -1.62 4.39 23.79
CA GLN A 205 -1.01 4.30 22.47
C GLN A 205 0.44 3.80 22.48
N ASN A 206 1.04 3.65 23.64
CA ASN A 206 2.43 3.22 23.72
C ASN A 206 2.62 1.77 23.21
N PRO A 207 3.84 1.42 22.78
CA PRO A 207 4.12 0.08 22.26
C PRO A 207 3.83 -1.05 23.23
N ILE A 208 4.09 -0.87 24.53
CA ILE A 208 3.87 -1.90 25.57
C ILE A 208 2.37 -2.17 25.70
N PHE A 209 1.55 -1.13 25.88
CA PHE A 209 0.09 -1.30 25.94
C PHE A 209 -0.46 -1.96 24.66
N THR A 210 0.00 -1.50 23.50
CA THR A 210 -0.45 -2.03 22.21
C THR A 210 -0.08 -3.51 22.04
N GLN A 211 1.09 -3.92 22.50
CA GLN A 211 1.53 -5.31 22.49
C GLN A 211 0.67 -6.15 23.42
N ILE A 212 0.50 -5.75 24.68
CA ILE A 212 -0.34 -6.47 25.68
C ILE A 212 -1.78 -6.55 25.18
N PHE A 213 -2.33 -5.47 24.63
CA PHE A 213 -3.67 -5.45 24.05
C PHE A 213 -3.81 -6.51 22.96
N LYS A 214 -2.84 -6.60 22.06
CA LYS A 214 -2.82 -7.60 20.97
C LYS A 214 -2.74 -9.04 21.50
N GLU A 215 -1.90 -9.30 22.50
CA GLU A 215 -1.75 -10.60 23.14
C GLU A 215 -3.03 -11.05 23.87
N LYS A 216 -3.76 -10.11 24.47
CA LYS A 216 -5.04 -10.35 25.16
C LYS A 216 -6.25 -10.37 24.22
N THR A 217 -6.07 -10.13 22.93
CA THR A 217 -7.15 -10.17 21.95
C THR A 217 -7.62 -11.61 21.74
N THR A 218 -8.91 -11.85 21.87
CA THR A 218 -9.54 -13.17 21.76
C THR A 218 -10.72 -13.16 20.79
N GLY A 219 -11.16 -14.35 20.36
CA GLY A 219 -12.32 -14.56 19.50
C GLY A 219 -12.04 -14.37 18.00
N ILE A 220 -12.96 -14.87 17.15
CA ILE A 220 -12.84 -14.86 15.67
C ILE A 220 -12.83 -13.43 15.11
N ILE A 221 -13.62 -12.52 15.72
CA ILE A 221 -13.73 -11.12 15.30
C ILE A 221 -12.57 -10.27 15.85
N GLY A 222 -11.88 -10.78 16.87
CA GLY A 222 -10.83 -10.08 17.61
C GLY A 222 -11.40 -9.00 18.55
N GLY A 223 -11.09 -9.09 19.84
CA GLY A 223 -11.51 -8.09 20.81
C GLY A 223 -10.92 -8.33 22.19
N VAL A 224 -10.93 -7.28 23.04
CA VAL A 224 -10.49 -7.36 24.44
C VAL A 224 -11.64 -6.95 25.35
N SER A 225 -11.90 -7.76 26.39
CA SER A 225 -13.00 -7.45 27.32
C SER A 225 -12.67 -6.25 28.20
N VAL A 226 -13.71 -5.52 28.64
CA VAL A 226 -13.56 -4.43 29.62
C VAL A 226 -12.88 -4.91 30.91
N ASN A 227 -13.20 -6.13 31.35
CA ASN A 227 -12.60 -6.68 32.56
C ASN A 227 -11.10 -6.94 32.39
N THR A 228 -10.68 -7.40 31.22
CA THR A 228 -9.25 -7.54 30.88
C THR A 228 -8.55 -6.19 30.90
N LEU A 229 -9.15 -5.15 30.28
CA LEU A 229 -8.58 -3.80 30.25
C LEU A 229 -8.45 -3.19 31.64
N LYS A 230 -9.45 -3.38 32.50
CA LYS A 230 -9.44 -2.95 33.91
C LYS A 230 -8.24 -3.48 34.70
N ASN A 231 -7.83 -4.71 34.38
CA ASN A 231 -6.76 -5.40 35.07
C ASN A 231 -5.36 -5.19 34.46
N LEU A 232 -5.21 -4.42 33.37
CA LEU A 232 -3.89 -4.11 32.85
C LEU A 232 -3.13 -3.19 33.79
N LEU A 233 -1.81 -3.39 33.85
CA LEU A 233 -0.91 -2.51 34.62
C LEU A 233 -0.87 -1.12 34.02
N PHE A 234 -0.66 -0.13 34.87
CA PHE A 234 -0.53 1.28 34.53
C PHE A 234 0.67 1.86 35.30
N ALA A 235 1.64 2.39 34.57
CA ALA A 235 2.76 3.11 35.14
C ALA A 235 2.33 4.57 35.43
N MET A 236 2.31 4.93 36.68
CA MET A 236 1.81 6.21 37.14
C MET A 236 2.93 7.10 37.69
N PRO A 237 3.31 8.18 36.99
CA PRO A 237 4.20 9.21 37.51
C PRO A 237 3.52 10.18 38.46
N PRO A 238 4.28 11.00 39.18
CA PRO A 238 3.78 12.22 39.85
C PRO A 238 2.94 13.08 38.89
N LEU A 239 1.89 13.74 39.38
CA LEU A 239 0.99 14.52 38.53
C LEU A 239 1.71 15.63 37.75
N ALA A 240 2.63 16.35 38.40
CA ALA A 240 3.44 17.37 37.73
C ALA A 240 4.34 16.80 36.63
N GLU A 241 4.84 15.57 36.80
CA GLU A 241 5.58 14.87 35.75
C GLU A 241 4.69 14.42 34.60
N GLN A 242 3.44 13.96 34.87
CA GLN A 242 2.48 13.68 33.79
C GLN A 242 2.26 14.91 32.90
N GLU A 243 2.16 16.10 33.48
CA GLU A 243 2.01 17.37 32.74
C GLU A 243 3.24 17.69 31.89
N ARG A 244 4.46 17.51 32.44
CA ARG A 244 5.71 17.69 31.69
C ARG A 244 5.84 16.70 30.53
N ILE A 245 5.51 15.43 30.77
CA ILE A 245 5.51 14.39 29.74
C ILE A 245 4.56 14.76 28.61
N VAL A 246 3.32 15.13 28.93
CA VAL A 246 2.33 15.54 27.94
C VAL A 246 2.81 16.75 27.14
N ALA A 247 3.30 17.79 27.82
CA ALA A 247 3.81 18.98 27.15
C ALA A 247 4.97 18.67 26.21
N GLU A 248 5.86 17.74 26.58
CA GLU A 248 6.98 17.35 25.74
C GLU A 248 6.54 16.52 24.52
N ILE A 249 5.62 15.57 24.69
CA ILE A 249 5.03 14.84 23.56
C ILE A 249 4.35 15.80 22.58
N GLU A 250 3.56 16.76 23.08
CA GLU A 250 2.85 17.74 22.24
C GLU A 250 3.80 18.67 21.46
N LYS A 251 5.03 18.90 21.93
CA LYS A 251 6.06 19.60 21.14
C LYS A 251 6.58 18.76 19.98
N PHE A 252 6.68 17.44 20.17
CA PHE A 252 7.15 16.54 19.11
C PHE A 252 6.09 16.24 18.05
N GLU A 253 4.79 16.23 18.37
CA GLU A 253 3.72 15.88 17.43
C GLU A 253 3.78 16.68 16.11
N PRO A 254 3.89 18.03 16.10
CA PRO A 254 4.00 18.79 14.86
C PRO A 254 5.30 18.49 14.09
N LEU A 255 6.40 18.21 14.78
CA LEU A 255 7.67 17.87 14.15
C LEU A 255 7.60 16.48 13.49
N ILE A 256 6.94 15.53 14.14
CA ILE A 256 6.70 14.19 13.58
C ILE A 256 5.81 14.28 12.34
N ALA A 257 4.76 15.12 12.37
CA ALA A 257 3.88 15.33 11.22
C ALA A 257 4.61 15.98 10.04
N GLU A 258 5.50 16.94 10.29
CA GLU A 258 6.34 17.54 9.26
C GLU A 258 7.32 16.53 8.68
N TYR A 259 7.97 15.74 9.53
CA TYR A 259 8.88 14.68 9.11
C TYR A 259 8.17 13.64 8.23
N ASP A 260 6.96 13.19 8.60
CA ASP A 260 6.15 12.26 7.79
C ASP A 260 5.86 12.83 6.40
N LYS A 261 5.47 14.11 6.33
CA LYS A 261 5.25 14.81 5.06
C LYS A 261 6.50 14.84 4.19
N LEU A 262 7.65 15.16 4.77
CA LEU A 262 8.93 15.20 4.06
C LEU A 262 9.37 13.79 3.60
N GLU A 263 9.18 12.76 4.42
CA GLU A 263 9.47 11.36 4.09
C GLU A 263 8.62 10.89 2.90
N GLN A 264 7.32 11.22 2.91
CA GLN A 264 6.42 10.91 1.80
C GLN A 264 6.82 11.65 0.51
N GLN A 265 7.21 12.91 0.60
CA GLN A 265 7.70 13.68 -0.54
C GLN A 265 9.00 13.12 -1.10
N ALA A 266 9.96 12.75 -0.25
CA ALA A 266 11.21 12.13 -0.66
C ALA A 266 10.96 10.79 -1.38
N THR A 267 10.12 9.94 -0.81
CA THR A 267 9.76 8.64 -1.41
C THR A 267 9.10 8.81 -2.79
N LYS A 268 8.22 9.81 -2.92
CA LYS A 268 7.59 10.13 -4.20
C LYS A 268 8.61 10.63 -5.22
N LEU A 269 9.51 11.53 -4.79
CA LEU A 269 10.55 12.08 -5.66
C LEU A 269 11.52 10.99 -6.14
N ASP A 270 11.95 10.09 -5.26
CA ASP A 270 12.79 8.95 -5.61
C ASP A 270 12.12 8.06 -6.66
N SER A 271 10.83 7.75 -6.49
CA SER A 271 10.04 6.99 -7.46
C SER A 271 9.95 7.69 -8.83
N GLU A 272 9.70 9.00 -8.83
CA GLU A 272 9.61 9.80 -10.08
C GLU A 272 10.96 9.91 -10.81
N ILE A 273 12.07 10.06 -10.06
CA ILE A 273 13.42 10.09 -10.62
C ILE A 273 13.75 8.73 -11.24
N TYR A 274 13.42 7.65 -10.56
CA TYR A 274 13.64 6.29 -11.02
C TYR A 274 12.93 6.00 -12.34
N ASP A 275 11.64 6.38 -12.44
CA ASP A 275 10.86 6.21 -13.66
C ASP A 275 11.38 7.07 -14.82
N LYS A 276 11.76 8.33 -14.54
CA LYS A 276 12.35 9.22 -15.54
C LYS A 276 13.70 8.70 -16.04
N LEU A 277 14.51 8.16 -15.14
CA LEU A 277 15.81 7.60 -15.49
C LEU A 277 15.67 6.36 -16.39
N LYS A 278 14.76 5.43 -16.06
CA LYS A 278 14.45 4.27 -16.92
C LYS A 278 14.01 4.70 -18.31
N LYS A 279 13.10 5.66 -18.42
CA LYS A 279 12.65 6.20 -19.71
C LYS A 279 13.78 6.82 -20.50
N SER A 280 14.64 7.60 -19.84
CA SER A 280 15.80 8.21 -20.47
C SER A 280 16.79 7.17 -21.02
N ILE A 281 17.09 6.12 -20.25
CA ILE A 281 17.98 5.02 -20.66
C ILE A 281 17.42 4.32 -21.91
N LEU A 282 16.13 3.97 -21.91
CA LEU A 282 15.48 3.37 -23.08
C LEU A 282 15.50 4.31 -24.28
N GLN A 283 15.31 5.61 -24.08
CA GLN A 283 15.39 6.59 -25.17
C GLN A 283 16.81 6.69 -25.76
N TYR A 284 17.85 6.70 -24.92
CA TYR A 284 19.24 6.63 -25.39
C TYR A 284 19.53 5.34 -26.13
N ALA A 285 19.00 4.20 -25.66
CA ALA A 285 19.16 2.91 -26.29
C ALA A 285 18.61 2.88 -27.72
N ILE A 286 17.38 3.35 -27.91
CA ILE A 286 16.72 3.33 -29.23
C ILE A 286 17.27 4.38 -30.21
N GLN A 287 18.06 5.33 -29.72
CA GLN A 287 18.75 6.34 -30.54
C GLN A 287 20.19 5.95 -30.87
N GLY A 288 20.65 4.75 -30.49
CA GLY A 288 22.03 4.30 -30.70
C GLY A 288 23.08 5.05 -29.86
N LYS A 289 22.67 5.64 -28.72
CA LYS A 289 23.52 6.47 -27.84
C LYS A 289 23.93 5.78 -26.55
N LEU A 290 23.41 4.57 -26.27
CA LEU A 290 23.66 3.87 -25.02
C LEU A 290 24.95 3.08 -25.00
N VAL A 291 25.34 2.54 -26.13
CA VAL A 291 26.59 1.79 -26.37
C VAL A 291 27.35 2.36 -27.54
N SER A 292 28.67 2.13 -27.60
CA SER A 292 29.47 2.56 -28.74
C SER A 292 29.16 1.74 -30.00
N GLN A 293 29.14 2.41 -31.14
CA GLN A 293 29.05 1.77 -32.45
C GLN A 293 30.33 0.99 -32.75
N ASP A 294 30.20 -0.17 -33.40
CA ASP A 294 31.34 -0.98 -33.89
C ASP A 294 31.20 -1.14 -35.41
N ASN A 295 32.18 -0.62 -36.14
CA ASN A 295 32.19 -0.70 -37.61
C ASN A 295 32.38 -2.12 -38.15
N ASN A 296 32.74 -3.09 -37.30
CA ASN A 296 32.83 -4.49 -37.67
C ASN A 296 31.51 -5.25 -37.53
N ASP A 297 30.51 -4.64 -36.92
CA ASP A 297 29.17 -5.26 -36.83
C ASP A 297 28.53 -5.35 -38.22
N GLU A 298 27.85 -6.48 -38.49
CA GLU A 298 27.08 -6.64 -39.73
C GLU A 298 25.96 -5.58 -39.77
N PRO A 299 25.91 -4.70 -40.77
CA PRO A 299 24.89 -3.61 -40.81
C PRO A 299 23.45 -4.14 -40.78
N ALA A 300 22.54 -3.39 -40.21
CA ALA A 300 21.11 -3.75 -40.11
C ALA A 300 20.45 -4.00 -41.49
N ALA A 301 20.98 -3.41 -42.56
CA ALA A 301 20.53 -3.65 -43.93
C ALA A 301 20.59 -5.15 -44.30
N VAL A 302 21.76 -5.78 -44.02
CA VAL A 302 22.01 -7.21 -44.32
C VAL A 302 21.09 -8.09 -43.45
N LEU A 303 20.94 -7.74 -42.20
CA LEU A 303 20.05 -8.45 -41.27
C LEU A 303 18.58 -8.38 -41.74
N LEU A 304 18.08 -7.20 -42.14
CA LEU A 304 16.72 -7.02 -42.64
C LEU A 304 16.49 -7.72 -44.00
N GLU A 305 17.51 -7.82 -44.84
CA GLU A 305 17.45 -8.58 -46.10
C GLU A 305 17.27 -10.08 -45.83
N ARG A 306 17.97 -10.62 -44.83
CA ARG A 306 17.83 -12.01 -44.40
C ARG A 306 16.41 -12.30 -43.90
N ILE A 307 15.87 -11.44 -43.05
CA ILE A 307 14.49 -11.54 -42.56
C ILE A 307 13.49 -11.53 -43.73
N ARG A 308 13.68 -10.64 -44.70
CA ARG A 308 12.84 -10.59 -45.93
C ARG A 308 12.88 -11.91 -46.69
N ALA A 309 14.07 -12.46 -46.90
CA ALA A 309 14.25 -13.74 -47.61
C ALA A 309 13.56 -14.90 -46.88
N GLU A 310 13.67 -14.98 -45.55
CA GLU A 310 12.98 -15.97 -44.72
C GLU A 310 11.47 -15.84 -44.81
N LYS A 311 10.93 -14.64 -44.67
CA LYS A 311 9.48 -14.36 -44.79
C LYS A 311 8.94 -14.70 -46.20
N LYS A 312 9.72 -14.42 -47.26
CA LYS A 312 9.38 -14.76 -48.63
C LYS A 312 9.29 -16.27 -48.82
N ALA A 313 10.26 -17.00 -48.23
CA ALA A 313 10.25 -18.46 -48.24
C ALA A 313 9.05 -19.08 -47.52
N GLN A 314 8.67 -18.51 -46.34
CA GLN A 314 7.57 -18.98 -45.53
C GLN A 314 6.19 -18.66 -46.14
N LEU A 315 5.99 -17.45 -46.65
CA LEU A 315 4.71 -16.97 -47.14
C LEU A 315 4.44 -17.31 -48.61
N GLY A 316 5.49 -17.61 -49.40
CA GLY A 316 5.39 -17.95 -50.81
C GLY A 316 4.62 -16.89 -51.60
N LYS A 317 3.55 -17.30 -52.33
CA LYS A 317 2.73 -16.41 -53.15
C LYS A 317 1.94 -15.34 -52.38
N LYS A 318 1.87 -15.47 -51.04
CA LYS A 318 1.21 -14.48 -50.15
C LYS A 318 2.15 -13.39 -49.70
N TYR A 319 3.46 -13.51 -49.99
CA TYR A 319 4.43 -12.50 -49.61
C TYR A 319 4.23 -11.23 -50.40
N VAL A 320 4.17 -10.12 -49.69
CA VAL A 320 4.15 -8.77 -50.24
C VAL A 320 5.50 -8.15 -49.95
N GLU A 321 6.27 -7.86 -51.01
CA GLU A 321 7.58 -7.26 -50.85
C GLU A 321 7.42 -5.85 -50.29
N SER A 322 7.99 -5.64 -49.10
CA SER A 322 7.95 -4.34 -48.43
C SER A 322 9.12 -4.18 -47.44
N TYR A 323 9.75 -3.04 -47.48
CA TYR A 323 10.90 -2.67 -46.63
C TYR A 323 11.14 -1.16 -46.63
N ILE A 324 11.93 -0.72 -45.65
CA ILE A 324 12.37 0.68 -45.57
C ILE A 324 13.85 0.73 -45.86
N TYR A 325 14.27 1.75 -46.62
CA TYR A 325 15.67 2.03 -46.92
C TYR A 325 15.94 3.52 -46.92
N LYS A 326 17.23 3.91 -46.77
CA LYS A 326 17.70 5.27 -46.91
C LYS A 326 18.33 5.43 -48.30
N GLY A 327 17.85 6.37 -49.10
CA GLY A 327 18.36 6.65 -50.42
C GLY A 327 19.68 7.44 -50.39
N ASP A 328 20.33 7.56 -51.55
CA ASP A 328 21.58 8.32 -51.72
C ASP A 328 21.37 9.83 -51.47
N ASP A 329 20.13 10.28 -51.52
CA ASP A 329 19.71 11.68 -51.21
C ASP A 329 19.47 11.92 -49.70
N ASN A 330 19.78 10.91 -48.85
CA ASN A 330 19.51 10.89 -47.42
C ASN A 330 18.03 10.87 -47.02
N CYS A 331 17.09 10.69 -47.97
CA CYS A 331 15.68 10.52 -47.72
C CYS A 331 15.34 9.07 -47.35
N TYR A 332 14.27 8.86 -46.57
CA TYR A 332 13.79 7.53 -46.24
C TYR A 332 12.62 7.13 -47.15
N TYR A 333 12.71 5.94 -47.70
CA TYR A 333 11.69 5.39 -48.60
C TYR A 333 11.13 4.10 -48.08
N GLU A 334 9.81 3.90 -48.18
CA GLU A 334 9.16 2.60 -48.00
C GLU A 334 8.85 1.98 -49.36
N HIS A 335 9.49 0.86 -49.65
CA HIS A 335 9.20 0.05 -50.84
C HIS A 335 8.02 -0.85 -50.54
N ILE A 336 6.96 -0.79 -51.37
CA ILE A 336 5.78 -1.67 -51.29
C ILE A 336 5.36 -2.09 -52.69
N ASN A 337 5.42 -3.41 -53.00
CA ASN A 337 4.98 -3.95 -54.30
C ASN A 337 5.60 -3.22 -55.50
N GLY A 338 6.88 -2.95 -55.51
CA GLY A 338 7.55 -2.33 -56.64
C GLY A 338 7.34 -0.80 -56.75
N LYS A 339 6.82 -0.15 -55.70
CA LYS A 339 6.66 1.29 -55.60
C LYS A 339 7.40 1.82 -54.38
N ASP A 340 8.11 2.89 -54.57
CA ASP A 340 8.78 3.63 -53.48
C ASP A 340 7.91 4.82 -53.09
N VAL A 341 7.72 4.98 -51.78
CA VAL A 341 6.98 6.08 -51.16
C VAL A 341 7.96 6.80 -50.25
N ASP A 342 8.10 8.11 -50.42
CA ASP A 342 8.90 8.94 -49.52
C ASP A 342 8.20 9.02 -48.15
N ILE A 343 8.91 8.61 -47.10
CA ILE A 343 8.45 8.64 -45.70
C ILE A 343 9.37 9.48 -44.81
N THR A 344 10.20 10.32 -45.38
CA THR A 344 11.20 11.10 -44.65
C THR A 344 10.59 11.95 -43.53
N GLU A 345 9.42 12.54 -43.76
CA GLU A 345 8.69 13.33 -42.75
C GLU A 345 8.02 12.45 -41.67
N GLU A 346 7.89 11.13 -41.90
CA GLU A 346 7.24 10.19 -40.97
C GLU A 346 8.24 9.57 -40.00
N VAL A 347 9.55 9.51 -40.37
CA VAL A 347 10.57 8.91 -39.50
C VAL A 347 10.84 9.80 -38.28
N PRO A 348 10.92 9.21 -37.08
CA PRO A 348 10.91 10.01 -35.84
C PRO A 348 12.18 10.84 -35.59
N TYR A 349 13.34 10.31 -35.99
CA TYR A 349 14.65 10.92 -35.77
C TYR A 349 15.72 10.19 -36.59
N GLU A 350 16.89 10.83 -36.76
CA GLU A 350 18.03 10.22 -37.41
C GLU A 350 18.63 9.05 -36.61
N LEU A 351 19.00 7.97 -37.31
CA LEU A 351 19.66 6.81 -36.76
C LEU A 351 21.15 6.79 -37.09
N PRO A 352 22.00 6.04 -36.34
CA PRO A 352 23.36 5.72 -36.76
C PRO A 352 23.39 5.06 -38.15
N ASP A 353 24.45 5.26 -38.91
CA ASP A 353 24.58 4.78 -40.31
C ASP A 353 24.43 3.24 -40.44
N SER A 354 24.79 2.48 -39.40
CA SER A 354 24.66 1.01 -39.36
C SER A 354 23.24 0.53 -39.06
N TRP A 355 22.31 1.43 -38.67
CA TRP A 355 20.94 1.12 -38.29
C TRP A 355 19.94 1.43 -39.42
N LEU A 356 18.79 0.79 -39.38
CA LEU A 356 17.66 1.14 -40.26
C LEU A 356 16.34 1.18 -39.49
N TRP A 357 15.40 1.97 -40.02
CA TRP A 357 14.01 1.92 -39.59
C TRP A 357 13.30 0.69 -40.18
N ALA A 358 12.45 0.06 -39.38
CA ALA A 358 11.52 -0.95 -39.84
C ALA A 358 10.15 -0.75 -39.16
N LYS A 359 9.10 -1.33 -39.69
CA LYS A 359 7.81 -1.47 -38.99
C LYS A 359 7.79 -2.82 -38.27
N ILE A 360 7.06 -2.93 -37.15
CA ILE A 360 6.98 -4.19 -36.37
C ILE A 360 6.63 -5.37 -37.30
N LYS A 361 5.65 -5.20 -38.17
CA LYS A 361 5.24 -6.25 -39.15
C LYS A 361 6.35 -6.77 -40.04
N TYR A 362 7.43 -6.00 -40.23
CA TYR A 362 8.56 -6.41 -41.08
C TYR A 362 9.55 -7.33 -40.37
N VAL A 363 9.64 -7.22 -39.06
CA VAL A 363 10.65 -7.91 -38.22
C VAL A 363 10.06 -8.87 -37.18
N ALA A 364 8.74 -9.03 -37.18
CA ALA A 364 8.06 -9.96 -36.28
C ALA A 364 6.81 -10.58 -36.94
N PHE A 365 6.42 -11.73 -36.44
CA PHE A 365 5.08 -12.27 -36.66
C PHE A 365 4.12 -11.65 -35.65
N THR A 366 3.07 -11.00 -36.13
CA THR A 366 2.11 -10.29 -35.28
C THR A 366 0.75 -10.94 -35.31
N GLN A 367 0.09 -11.01 -34.15
CA GLN A 367 -1.28 -11.47 -34.03
C GLN A 367 -2.00 -10.79 -32.86
N THR A 368 -3.33 -10.73 -32.92
CA THR A 368 -4.16 -10.34 -31.78
C THR A 368 -4.65 -11.60 -31.10
N GLY A 369 -4.67 -11.65 -29.77
CA GLY A 369 -5.23 -12.75 -29.01
C GLY A 369 -6.70 -13.02 -29.35
N LEU A 370 -7.20 -14.15 -28.90
CA LEU A 370 -8.58 -14.57 -29.12
C LEU A 370 -9.12 -15.29 -27.88
N THR A 371 -10.25 -14.81 -27.36
CA THR A 371 -10.95 -15.48 -26.26
C THR A 371 -11.90 -16.55 -26.85
N PRO A 372 -11.71 -17.84 -26.52
CA PRO A 372 -12.68 -18.88 -26.83
C PRO A 372 -14.03 -18.58 -26.17
N SER A 373 -15.11 -19.17 -26.70
CA SER A 373 -16.46 -18.97 -26.14
C SER A 373 -16.51 -19.29 -24.66
N THR A 374 -16.86 -18.32 -23.82
CA THR A 374 -16.96 -18.45 -22.37
C THR A 374 -18.18 -19.25 -21.90
N SER A 375 -19.17 -19.42 -22.78
CA SER A 375 -20.34 -20.28 -22.54
C SER A 375 -20.00 -21.77 -22.59
N ASP A 376 -18.93 -22.14 -23.29
CA ASP A 376 -18.41 -23.51 -23.36
C ASP A 376 -17.27 -23.67 -22.37
N LYS A 377 -17.57 -24.22 -21.18
CA LYS A 377 -16.61 -24.40 -20.10
C LYS A 377 -15.47 -25.38 -20.45
N GLU A 378 -15.66 -26.28 -21.43
CA GLU A 378 -14.63 -27.21 -21.88
C GLU A 378 -13.46 -26.51 -22.58
N ASN A 379 -13.60 -25.24 -22.96
CA ASN A 379 -12.50 -24.43 -23.48
C ASN A 379 -11.47 -24.06 -22.41
N PHE A 380 -11.81 -24.10 -21.12
CA PHE A 380 -10.96 -23.69 -20.02
C PHE A 380 -10.37 -24.91 -19.29
N GLY A 381 -9.13 -24.81 -18.82
CA GLY A 381 -8.38 -25.88 -18.14
C GLY A 381 -6.91 -25.54 -18.01
N ASP A 382 -6.08 -26.50 -17.60
CA ASP A 382 -4.68 -26.27 -17.20
C ASP A 382 -3.65 -26.60 -18.30
N TYR A 383 -4.09 -26.77 -19.57
CA TYR A 383 -3.17 -27.19 -20.62
C TYR A 383 -2.19 -26.07 -21.02
N ILE A 384 -2.65 -24.81 -21.11
CA ILE A 384 -1.83 -23.65 -21.45
C ILE A 384 -2.34 -22.40 -20.73
N PRO A 385 -1.46 -21.51 -20.19
CA PRO A 385 -1.88 -20.26 -19.60
C PRO A 385 -2.63 -19.35 -20.57
N PHE A 386 -3.69 -18.69 -20.09
CA PHE A 386 -4.50 -17.73 -20.85
C PHE A 386 -4.37 -16.33 -20.25
N ILE A 387 -3.61 -15.47 -20.91
CA ILE A 387 -3.16 -14.17 -20.39
C ILE A 387 -4.17 -13.08 -20.71
N LYS A 388 -4.51 -12.29 -19.70
CA LYS A 388 -5.34 -11.09 -19.77
C LYS A 388 -4.53 -9.85 -19.35
N PRO A 389 -5.01 -8.61 -19.63
CA PRO A 389 -4.28 -7.39 -19.23
C PRO A 389 -3.93 -7.28 -17.75
N GLY A 390 -4.74 -7.86 -16.85
CA GLY A 390 -4.51 -7.88 -15.41
C GLY A 390 -3.31 -8.74 -14.99
N ASP A 391 -2.94 -9.72 -15.79
CA ASP A 391 -1.86 -10.66 -15.52
C ASP A 391 -0.49 -10.10 -15.89
N ILE A 392 -0.45 -8.95 -16.58
CA ILE A 392 0.79 -8.27 -17.01
C ILE A 392 1.12 -7.15 -16.01
N ASN A 393 2.24 -7.31 -15.28
CA ASN A 393 2.73 -6.36 -14.28
C ASN A 393 4.20 -6.01 -14.53
N GLY A 394 4.46 -4.88 -15.21
CA GLY A 394 5.80 -4.58 -15.72
C GLY A 394 6.25 -5.66 -16.69
N ASN A 395 7.50 -6.17 -16.55
CA ASN A 395 7.99 -7.29 -17.36
C ASN A 395 7.65 -8.67 -16.77
N ARG A 396 6.65 -8.78 -15.89
CA ARG A 396 6.23 -10.04 -15.27
C ARG A 396 4.84 -10.42 -15.73
N ILE A 397 4.61 -11.72 -15.93
CA ILE A 397 3.32 -12.30 -16.29
C ILE A 397 2.91 -13.26 -15.17
N ASP A 398 1.69 -13.14 -14.69
CA ASP A 398 1.07 -14.15 -13.85
C ASP A 398 0.46 -15.23 -14.76
N TYR A 399 1.04 -16.42 -14.73
CA TYR A 399 0.62 -17.56 -15.53
C TYR A 399 -0.41 -18.46 -14.83
N ASN A 400 -0.78 -18.16 -13.58
CA ASN A 400 -1.56 -19.07 -12.74
C ASN A 400 -3.03 -18.64 -12.61
N ASN A 401 -3.40 -17.51 -13.18
CA ASN A 401 -4.74 -16.95 -12.99
C ASN A 401 -5.81 -17.72 -13.77
N GLU A 402 -5.56 -18.01 -15.06
CA GLU A 402 -6.50 -18.73 -15.94
C GLU A 402 -5.75 -19.51 -17.02
N GLY A 403 -6.31 -20.63 -17.46
CA GLY A 403 -5.75 -21.43 -18.52
C GLY A 403 -6.79 -21.95 -19.51
N LEU A 404 -6.33 -22.40 -20.67
CA LEU A 404 -7.15 -23.08 -21.66
C LEU A 404 -6.89 -24.58 -21.67
N SER A 405 -7.92 -25.36 -22.03
CA SER A 405 -7.78 -26.77 -22.41
C SER A 405 -7.19 -26.90 -23.81
N ILE A 406 -6.90 -28.13 -24.25
CA ILE A 406 -6.52 -28.42 -25.64
C ILE A 406 -7.60 -27.93 -26.63
N LYS A 407 -8.90 -28.16 -26.29
CA LYS A 407 -10.04 -27.66 -27.07
C LYS A 407 -10.05 -26.13 -27.10
N GLY A 408 -9.82 -25.50 -25.94
CA GLY A 408 -9.76 -24.04 -25.84
C GLY A 408 -8.64 -23.43 -26.66
N LEU A 409 -7.46 -24.06 -26.69
CA LEU A 409 -6.35 -23.60 -27.53
C LEU A 409 -6.67 -23.73 -29.02
N SER A 410 -7.37 -24.80 -29.47
CA SER A 410 -7.82 -24.95 -30.86
C SER A 410 -8.82 -23.87 -31.30
N ASN A 411 -9.56 -23.33 -30.34
CA ASN A 411 -10.51 -22.22 -30.53
C ASN A 411 -9.88 -20.83 -30.20
N GLY A 412 -8.69 -20.82 -29.69
CA GLY A 412 -7.91 -19.65 -29.34
C GLY A 412 -6.74 -19.41 -30.31
N LYS A 413 -5.63 -18.91 -29.77
CA LYS A 413 -4.38 -18.71 -30.52
C LYS A 413 -3.19 -19.10 -29.67
N LEU A 414 -2.28 -19.88 -30.28
CA LEU A 414 -0.98 -20.16 -29.68
C LEU A 414 -0.05 -18.94 -29.85
N ILE A 415 0.50 -18.50 -28.75
CA ILE A 415 1.57 -17.50 -28.68
C ILE A 415 2.83 -18.22 -28.19
N GLN A 416 3.86 -18.21 -28.99
CA GLN A 416 5.10 -18.91 -28.69
C GLN A 416 5.90 -18.23 -27.57
N LYS A 417 6.70 -19.01 -26.86
CA LYS A 417 7.73 -18.51 -25.97
C LYS A 417 8.57 -17.41 -26.62
N ASN A 418 9.06 -16.46 -25.83
CA ASN A 418 9.83 -15.29 -26.25
C ASN A 418 9.04 -14.29 -27.13
N SER A 419 7.72 -14.39 -27.14
CA SER A 419 6.86 -13.36 -27.75
C SER A 419 6.63 -12.20 -26.78
N ILE A 420 6.51 -11.00 -27.34
CA ILE A 420 6.10 -9.82 -26.60
C ILE A 420 4.59 -9.74 -26.63
N LEU A 421 3.97 -9.61 -25.44
CA LEU A 421 2.54 -9.34 -25.27
C LEU A 421 2.38 -7.87 -24.94
N MET A 422 1.54 -7.14 -25.67
CA MET A 422 1.25 -5.73 -25.40
C MET A 422 -0.25 -5.50 -25.32
N VAL A 423 -0.70 -4.89 -24.22
CA VAL A 423 -2.10 -4.50 -24.05
C VAL A 423 -2.41 -3.34 -24.98
N CYS A 424 -3.41 -3.52 -25.83
CA CYS A 424 -3.80 -2.56 -26.86
C CYS A 424 -5.22 -2.02 -26.68
N ILE A 425 -5.96 -2.42 -25.63
CA ILE A 425 -7.33 -1.94 -25.35
C ILE A 425 -7.47 -1.61 -23.86
N GLY A 426 -8.03 -0.43 -23.57
CA GLY A 426 -8.43 -0.02 -22.23
C GLY A 426 -7.38 0.79 -21.48
N GLY A 427 -7.63 1.04 -20.19
CA GLY A 427 -6.79 1.89 -19.34
C GLY A 427 -5.35 1.40 -19.10
N SER A 428 -5.05 0.14 -19.46
CA SER A 428 -3.72 -0.46 -19.39
C SER A 428 -2.97 -0.43 -20.73
N LEU A 429 -3.42 0.37 -21.69
CA LEU A 429 -2.78 0.52 -23.00
C LEU A 429 -1.27 0.76 -22.87
N GLY A 430 -0.48 -0.03 -23.59
CA GLY A 430 0.99 0.05 -23.58
C GLY A 430 1.69 -0.85 -22.56
N LYS A 431 0.99 -1.45 -21.59
CA LYS A 431 1.60 -2.48 -20.74
C LYS A 431 2.07 -3.65 -21.59
N SER A 432 3.29 -4.13 -21.35
CA SER A 432 3.85 -5.24 -22.12
C SER A 432 4.77 -6.11 -21.29
N ALA A 433 4.94 -7.38 -21.71
CA ALA A 433 5.91 -8.32 -21.15
C ALA A 433 6.36 -9.32 -22.20
N VAL A 434 7.49 -9.97 -21.96
CA VAL A 434 8.00 -11.09 -22.77
C VAL A 434 7.61 -12.40 -22.12
N THR A 435 7.04 -13.35 -22.89
CA THR A 435 6.69 -14.67 -22.34
C THR A 435 7.92 -15.56 -22.20
N ASP A 436 8.03 -16.30 -21.12
CA ASP A 436 9.06 -17.32 -20.91
C ASP A 436 8.63 -18.73 -21.32
N ARG A 437 7.39 -18.88 -21.77
CA ARG A 437 6.76 -20.12 -22.22
C ARG A 437 5.67 -19.86 -23.25
N ASP A 438 5.15 -20.91 -23.87
CA ASP A 438 3.99 -20.83 -24.74
C ASP A 438 2.75 -20.45 -23.92
N VAL A 439 1.91 -19.55 -24.47
CA VAL A 439 0.69 -19.05 -23.84
C VAL A 439 -0.41 -18.84 -24.88
N SER A 440 -1.61 -18.56 -24.43
CA SER A 440 -2.66 -17.91 -25.22
C SER A 440 -3.03 -16.58 -24.54
N CYS A 441 -3.72 -15.68 -25.24
CA CYS A 441 -4.14 -14.42 -24.66
C CYS A 441 -5.48 -13.94 -25.24
N ASN A 442 -6.12 -13.00 -24.53
CA ASN A 442 -7.38 -12.43 -24.98
C ASN A 442 -7.17 -11.37 -26.08
N GLN A 443 -8.29 -10.96 -26.71
CA GLN A 443 -8.31 -9.98 -27.81
C GLN A 443 -7.87 -8.55 -27.44
N GLN A 444 -7.64 -8.26 -26.17
CA GLN A 444 -7.13 -6.95 -25.74
C GLN A 444 -5.61 -6.85 -25.89
N ILE A 445 -4.95 -7.96 -26.20
CA ILE A 445 -3.48 -8.07 -26.30
C ILE A 445 -3.10 -8.33 -27.76
N ASN A 446 -2.24 -7.49 -28.32
CA ASN A 446 -1.49 -7.78 -29.54
C ASN A 446 -0.14 -8.40 -29.15
N THR A 447 0.33 -9.32 -29.98
CA THR A 447 1.58 -10.04 -29.75
C THR A 447 2.51 -9.92 -30.93
N ALA A 448 3.82 -9.88 -30.63
CA ALA A 448 4.90 -9.91 -31.60
C ALA A 448 5.88 -11.03 -31.24
N THR A 449 5.98 -12.02 -32.09
CA THR A 449 7.05 -13.02 -32.05
C THR A 449 8.16 -12.52 -32.95
N ALA A 450 9.25 -12.07 -32.36
CA ALA A 450 10.38 -11.52 -33.10
C ALA A 450 10.99 -12.56 -34.04
N ASP A 451 11.44 -12.12 -35.21
CA ASP A 451 12.22 -12.95 -36.12
C ASP A 451 13.56 -13.38 -35.50
N SER A 452 14.17 -14.46 -36.01
CA SER A 452 15.39 -15.04 -35.44
C SER A 452 16.58 -14.07 -35.33
N SER A 453 16.57 -13.01 -36.13
CA SER A 453 17.60 -11.96 -36.17
C SER A 453 17.30 -10.74 -35.33
N ILE A 454 16.18 -10.74 -34.58
CA ILE A 454 15.76 -9.68 -33.66
C ILE A 454 15.67 -10.26 -32.24
N LEU A 455 16.41 -9.67 -31.31
CA LEU A 455 16.33 -10.12 -29.92
C LEU A 455 15.00 -9.71 -29.29
N PRO A 456 14.24 -10.66 -28.68
CA PRO A 456 12.96 -10.35 -28.03
C PRO A 456 13.06 -9.24 -26.98
N PHE A 457 14.11 -9.25 -26.14
CA PHE A 457 14.31 -8.22 -25.12
C PHE A 457 14.71 -6.87 -25.71
N TYR A 458 15.47 -6.82 -26.82
CA TYR A 458 15.71 -5.57 -27.53
C TYR A 458 14.39 -4.96 -28.01
N MET A 459 13.57 -5.76 -28.70
CA MET A 459 12.27 -5.34 -29.18
C MET A 459 11.35 -4.92 -28.00
N PHE A 460 11.36 -5.66 -26.90
CA PHE A 460 10.63 -5.31 -25.69
C PHE A 460 11.04 -3.93 -25.16
N TYR A 461 12.34 -3.60 -25.11
CA TYR A 461 12.81 -2.30 -24.68
C TYR A 461 12.41 -1.17 -25.63
N VAL A 462 12.41 -1.43 -26.95
CA VAL A 462 11.88 -0.47 -27.92
C VAL A 462 10.40 -0.18 -27.67
N LEU A 463 9.58 -1.22 -27.46
CA LEU A 463 8.14 -1.10 -27.22
C LEU A 463 7.80 -0.42 -25.88
N ASN A 464 8.74 -0.40 -24.93
CA ASN A 464 8.62 0.29 -23.65
C ASN A 464 9.29 1.67 -23.61
N SER A 465 9.90 2.11 -24.72
CA SER A 465 10.48 3.46 -24.83
C SER A 465 9.39 4.54 -24.82
N ASP A 466 9.77 5.73 -24.36
CA ASP A 466 8.83 6.87 -24.33
C ASP A 466 8.31 7.23 -25.74
N TYR A 467 9.19 7.13 -26.74
CA TYR A 467 8.83 7.27 -28.15
C TYR A 467 7.68 6.31 -28.54
N PHE A 468 7.87 5.00 -28.32
CA PHE A 468 6.89 4.02 -28.76
C PHE A 468 5.57 4.12 -28.00
N LEU A 469 5.63 4.29 -26.67
CA LEU A 469 4.43 4.47 -25.83
C LEU A 469 3.65 5.75 -26.17
N LYS A 470 4.33 6.81 -26.62
CA LYS A 470 3.69 8.01 -27.13
C LYS A 470 2.95 7.71 -28.45
N LYS A 471 3.61 7.00 -29.39
CA LYS A 471 2.98 6.59 -30.64
C LYS A 471 1.77 5.68 -30.46
N THR A 472 1.82 4.74 -29.48
CA THR A 472 0.64 3.91 -29.16
C THR A 472 -0.56 4.74 -28.73
N LYS A 473 -0.35 5.82 -27.98
CA LYS A 473 -1.41 6.74 -27.56
C LYS A 473 -1.93 7.61 -28.70
N GLU A 474 -1.04 8.07 -29.57
CA GLU A 474 -1.39 8.88 -30.75
C GLU A 474 -2.25 8.10 -31.76
N TYR A 475 -1.96 6.80 -31.94
CA TYR A 475 -2.68 5.95 -32.89
C TYR A 475 -3.90 5.24 -32.30
N ALA A 476 -4.08 5.32 -30.99
CA ALA A 476 -5.27 4.78 -30.34
C ALA A 476 -6.51 5.66 -30.63
N THR A 477 -7.64 5.01 -30.83
CA THR A 477 -8.95 5.64 -31.01
C THR A 477 -9.81 5.46 -29.76
N GLY A 478 -10.79 6.33 -29.55
CA GLY A 478 -11.72 6.27 -28.41
C GLY A 478 -11.20 6.99 -27.16
N THR A 479 -12.04 7.87 -26.59
CA THR A 479 -11.70 8.73 -25.44
C THR A 479 -11.87 8.02 -24.10
N ALA A 480 -12.97 7.27 -23.91
CA ALA A 480 -13.24 6.58 -22.64
C ALA A 480 -12.52 5.23 -22.54
N THR A 481 -12.38 4.53 -23.65
CA THR A 481 -11.67 3.25 -23.73
C THR A 481 -10.76 3.32 -24.96
N PRO A 482 -9.47 3.66 -24.79
CA PRO A 482 -8.56 3.73 -25.93
C PRO A 482 -8.36 2.34 -26.55
N ILE A 483 -8.39 2.27 -27.89
CA ILE A 483 -8.22 1.06 -28.68
C ILE A 483 -7.15 1.31 -29.73
N LEU A 484 -6.05 0.58 -29.65
CA LEU A 484 -5.02 0.50 -30.67
C LEU A 484 -5.20 -0.81 -31.46
N ASN A 485 -5.77 -0.73 -32.65
CA ASN A 485 -5.94 -1.92 -33.46
C ASN A 485 -4.59 -2.49 -33.94
N LYS A 486 -4.58 -3.78 -34.33
CA LYS A 486 -3.35 -4.48 -34.74
C LYS A 486 -2.66 -3.78 -35.92
N SER A 487 -3.43 -3.36 -36.93
CA SER A 487 -2.87 -2.72 -38.12
C SER A 487 -2.13 -1.41 -37.79
N SER A 488 -2.71 -0.55 -36.95
CA SER A 488 -2.05 0.68 -36.50
C SER A 488 -0.80 0.37 -35.67
N TRP A 489 -0.89 -0.62 -34.75
CA TRP A 489 0.21 -1.02 -33.88
C TRP A 489 1.40 -1.59 -34.65
N GLU A 490 1.18 -2.54 -35.57
CA GLU A 490 2.25 -3.21 -36.34
C GLU A 490 2.90 -2.32 -37.40
N ASN A 491 2.31 -1.15 -37.68
CA ASN A 491 2.86 -0.13 -38.58
C ASN A 491 3.70 0.95 -37.85
N ILE A 492 3.82 0.90 -36.52
CA ILE A 492 4.69 1.79 -35.77
C ILE A 492 6.15 1.50 -36.16
N PHE A 493 6.92 2.56 -36.43
CA PHE A 493 8.35 2.48 -36.72
C PHE A 493 9.13 2.02 -35.50
N ILE A 494 10.08 1.15 -35.70
CA ILE A 494 11.07 0.72 -34.70
C ILE A 494 12.49 0.80 -35.29
N PRO A 495 13.49 1.25 -34.52
CA PRO A 495 14.87 1.25 -34.97
C PRO A 495 15.44 -0.16 -34.88
N VAL A 496 16.22 -0.57 -35.86
CA VAL A 496 16.85 -1.88 -35.91
C VAL A 496 18.35 -1.71 -36.01
N PRO A 497 19.12 -2.03 -34.95
CA PRO A 497 20.58 -2.07 -34.97
C PRO A 497 21.11 -3.39 -35.49
N PRO A 498 22.44 -3.48 -35.79
CA PRO A 498 23.14 -4.73 -35.94
C PRO A 498 22.85 -5.73 -34.81
N LEU A 499 22.76 -7.03 -35.09
CA LEU A 499 22.42 -8.03 -34.09
C LEU A 499 23.39 -8.06 -32.89
N ALA A 500 24.69 -7.86 -33.14
CA ALA A 500 25.68 -7.78 -32.08
C ALA A 500 25.46 -6.54 -31.18
N GLU A 501 25.05 -5.43 -31.77
CA GLU A 501 24.73 -4.22 -31.02
C GLU A 501 23.43 -4.37 -30.21
N GLN A 502 22.40 -5.07 -30.75
CA GLN A 502 21.19 -5.41 -29.95
C GLN A 502 21.58 -6.13 -28.66
N LYS A 503 22.52 -7.08 -28.71
CA LYS A 503 23.04 -7.81 -27.52
C LYS A 503 23.67 -6.84 -26.52
N ARG A 504 24.61 -5.99 -26.99
CA ARG A 504 25.28 -5.01 -26.12
C ARG A 504 24.29 -4.04 -25.48
N ILE A 505 23.26 -3.62 -26.22
CA ILE A 505 22.19 -2.74 -25.70
C ILE A 505 21.41 -3.44 -24.59
N VAL A 506 20.96 -4.68 -24.81
CA VAL A 506 20.20 -5.46 -23.83
C VAL A 506 21.04 -5.66 -22.56
N GLU A 507 22.27 -6.16 -22.69
CA GLU A 507 23.18 -6.34 -21.57
C GLU A 507 23.42 -5.06 -20.76
N LYS A 508 23.57 -3.92 -21.47
CA LYS A 508 23.80 -2.62 -20.82
C LYS A 508 22.57 -2.12 -20.08
N ILE A 509 21.36 -2.29 -20.64
CA ILE A 509 20.11 -1.94 -19.97
C ILE A 509 19.94 -2.80 -18.72
N ASP A 510 20.14 -4.11 -18.83
CA ASP A 510 19.99 -5.06 -17.72
C ASP A 510 21.01 -4.75 -16.60
N GLU A 511 22.27 -4.44 -16.96
CA GLU A 511 23.29 -3.99 -16.00
C GLU A 511 22.82 -2.74 -15.23
N ILE A 512 22.33 -1.73 -15.93
CA ILE A 512 21.90 -0.47 -15.31
C ILE A 512 20.65 -0.70 -14.47
N PHE A 513 19.63 -1.41 -14.98
CA PHE A 513 18.39 -1.66 -14.25
C PHE A 513 18.57 -2.54 -13.02
N SER A 514 19.58 -3.40 -13.00
CA SER A 514 19.93 -4.20 -11.81
C SER A 514 20.54 -3.37 -10.67
N LYS A 515 21.09 -2.18 -10.98
CA LYS A 515 21.71 -1.25 -10.01
C LYS A 515 20.73 -0.15 -9.54
N LEU A 516 19.63 -0.03 -10.23
CA LEU A 516 18.52 0.88 -9.88
C LEU A 516 17.50 0.20 -8.96
#